data_e93063e5a182f109c168e33c3ca5663b
#
_entry.id   e93063e5a182f109c168e33c3ca5663b
#
_cell.length_a   1.000
_cell.length_b   1.000
_cell.length_c   1.000
_cell.angle_alpha   90.00
_cell.angle_beta   90.00
_cell.angle_gamma   90.00
#
_symmetry.space_group_name_H-M   'P 1'
#
loop_
_entity.id
_entity.type
_entity.pdbx_description
1 polymer ?
#
loop_
_entity_poly.entity_id
_entity_poly.type
_entity_poly.pdbx_seq_one_letter_code
_entity_poly.pdbx_strand_id
1 'polypeptide(L)'
;MSNQDLLLGYIQAYNAKDVSEMLTCFGEGCVFENISGGKATARTEGKAQLEALARRSAEMFASREQKVLSVTEGQGRIVAEIDYHAVLQVDLSPDLKAGSELKLRGVSVIEISGGKIVRLSDYS
;
A
#
# COMPACT_ATOMS: atom_id res chain seq x y z
N MET A 1 12.07 -17.15 -3.99
CA MET A 1 11.03 -16.15 -4.33
C MET A 1 11.69 -14.86 -4.77
N SER A 2 11.28 -14.30 -5.89
CA SER A 2 11.87 -13.06 -6.39
C SER A 2 11.27 -11.84 -5.67
N ASN A 3 11.94 -10.68 -5.81
CA ASN A 3 11.40 -9.43 -5.28
C ASN A 3 10.09 -9.05 -5.95
N GLN A 4 9.91 -9.38 -7.23
CA GLN A 4 8.64 -9.14 -7.92
C GLN A 4 7.53 -10.05 -7.37
N ASP A 5 7.84 -11.30 -7.03
CA ASP A 5 6.87 -12.19 -6.38
C ASP A 5 6.44 -11.63 -5.03
N LEU A 6 7.36 -11.05 -4.27
CA LEU A 6 7.06 -10.40 -3.00
C LEU A 6 6.11 -9.22 -3.20
N LEU A 7 6.40 -8.37 -4.20
CA LEU A 7 5.52 -7.26 -4.55
C LEU A 7 4.12 -7.73 -4.91
N LEU A 8 4.02 -8.73 -5.79
CA LEU A 8 2.72 -9.24 -6.25
C LEU A 8 1.93 -9.88 -5.11
N GLY A 9 2.62 -10.59 -4.21
CA GLY A 9 1.98 -11.14 -3.02
C GLY A 9 1.41 -10.07 -2.09
N TYR A 10 2.17 -9.00 -1.88
CA TYR A 10 1.69 -7.86 -1.11
C TYR A 10 0.48 -7.19 -1.76
N ILE A 11 0.54 -6.92 -3.06
CA ILE A 11 -0.57 -6.29 -3.80
C ILE A 11 -1.82 -7.16 -3.73
N GLN A 12 -1.69 -8.46 -3.93
CA GLN A 12 -2.81 -9.39 -3.87
C GLN A 12 -3.46 -9.38 -2.49
N ALA A 13 -2.67 -9.42 -1.43
CA ALA A 13 -3.17 -9.35 -0.06
C ALA A 13 -3.86 -8.01 0.22
N TYR A 14 -3.26 -6.91 -0.24
CA TYR A 14 -3.86 -5.59 -0.13
C TYR A 14 -5.23 -5.53 -0.79
N ASN A 15 -5.34 -6.00 -2.03
CA ASN A 15 -6.59 -5.97 -2.79
C ASN A 15 -7.67 -6.84 -2.12
N ALA A 16 -7.27 -7.95 -1.49
CA ALA A 16 -8.16 -8.83 -0.75
C ALA A 16 -8.50 -8.30 0.65
N LYS A 17 -7.91 -7.19 1.07
CA LYS A 17 -8.01 -6.64 2.42
C LYS A 17 -7.55 -7.64 3.49
N ASP A 18 -6.62 -8.51 3.14
CA ASP A 18 -6.04 -9.51 4.02
C ASP A 18 -4.82 -8.94 4.74
N VAL A 19 -5.08 -8.23 5.83
CA VAL A 19 -4.04 -7.51 6.56
C VAL A 19 -2.99 -8.47 7.13
N SER A 20 -3.40 -9.61 7.65
CA SER A 20 -2.46 -10.59 8.18
C SER A 20 -1.48 -11.07 7.12
N GLU A 21 -1.96 -11.35 5.92
CA GLU A 21 -1.11 -11.77 4.80
C GLU A 21 -0.22 -10.62 4.31
N MET A 22 -0.74 -9.38 4.27
CA MET A 22 0.08 -8.21 3.94
C MET A 22 1.29 -8.13 4.87
N LEU A 23 1.09 -8.30 6.18
CA LEU A 23 2.14 -8.15 7.17
C LEU A 23 3.25 -9.19 7.02
N THR A 24 2.95 -10.37 6.47
CA THR A 24 3.98 -11.39 6.23
C THR A 24 5.03 -10.94 5.23
N CYS A 25 4.69 -9.94 4.39
CA CYS A 25 5.61 -9.40 3.38
C CYS A 25 6.61 -8.39 3.96
N PHE A 26 6.40 -7.92 5.19
CA PHE A 26 7.18 -6.84 5.80
C PHE A 26 8.13 -7.35 6.87
N GLY A 27 9.28 -6.65 7.00
CA GLY A 27 10.20 -6.87 8.12
C GLY A 27 9.71 -6.19 9.40
N GLU A 28 10.25 -6.60 10.56
CA GLU A 28 9.77 -6.11 11.86
C GLU A 28 9.90 -4.60 12.03
N GLY A 29 11.01 -4.01 11.59
CA GLY A 29 11.26 -2.58 11.71
C GLY A 29 10.85 -1.77 10.47
N CYS A 30 9.91 -2.26 9.69
CA CYS A 30 9.52 -1.63 8.42
C CYS A 30 9.00 -0.20 8.60
N VAL A 31 9.24 0.61 7.58
CA VAL A 31 8.73 1.99 7.53
C VAL A 31 7.76 2.09 6.36
N PHE A 32 6.58 2.60 6.64
CA PHE A 32 5.60 2.93 5.61
C PHE A 32 5.33 4.42 5.65
N GLU A 33 5.20 5.04 4.47
CA GLU A 33 4.70 6.41 4.38
C GLU A 33 3.85 6.59 3.13
N ASN A 34 2.83 7.41 3.25
CA ASN A 34 2.01 7.86 2.14
C ASN A 34 2.30 9.33 1.90
N ILE A 35 2.67 9.67 0.68
CA ILE A 35 3.03 11.04 0.30
C ILE A 35 2.05 11.51 -0.75
N SER A 36 1.31 12.56 -0.43
CA SER A 36 0.30 13.12 -1.32
C SER A 36 0.53 14.62 -1.45
N GLY A 37 0.64 15.10 -2.68
CA GLY A 37 0.93 16.50 -2.93
C GLY A 37 2.24 16.99 -2.31
N GLY A 38 3.23 16.10 -2.21
CA GLY A 38 4.55 16.44 -1.64
C GLY A 38 4.61 16.37 -0.12
N LYS A 39 3.55 15.96 0.55
CA LYS A 39 3.50 15.89 2.02
C LYS A 39 3.23 14.48 2.49
N ALA A 40 3.95 14.04 3.53
CA ALA A 40 3.67 12.78 4.18
C ALA A 40 2.34 12.91 4.95
N THR A 41 1.31 12.21 4.49
CA THR A 41 -0.02 12.22 5.10
C THR A 41 -0.20 11.07 6.09
N ALA A 42 0.66 10.06 6.03
CA ALA A 42 0.69 8.96 6.97
C ALA A 42 2.12 8.42 7.04
N ARG A 43 2.54 7.99 8.22
CA ARG A 43 3.84 7.35 8.42
C ARG A 43 3.73 6.39 9.59
N THR A 44 4.29 5.20 9.42
CA THR A 44 4.38 4.21 10.49
C THR A 44 5.79 3.65 10.58
N GLU A 45 6.20 3.25 11.77
CA GLU A 45 7.45 2.56 12.04
C GLU A 45 7.15 1.27 12.79
N GLY A 46 7.60 0.14 12.21
CA GLY A 46 7.38 -1.18 12.76
C GLY A 46 6.04 -1.79 12.39
N LYS A 47 5.97 -3.13 12.47
CA LYS A 47 4.79 -3.88 12.08
C LYS A 47 3.55 -3.56 12.89
N ALA A 48 3.69 -3.28 14.19
CA ALA A 48 2.52 -3.01 15.04
C ALA A 48 1.79 -1.74 14.60
N GLN A 49 2.54 -0.67 14.30
CA GLN A 49 1.94 0.57 13.80
C GLN A 49 1.35 0.37 12.40
N LEU A 50 2.06 -0.36 11.54
CA LEU A 50 1.57 -0.66 10.20
C LEU A 50 0.27 -1.48 10.26
N GLU A 51 0.20 -2.46 11.14
CA GLU A 51 -1.01 -3.27 11.31
C GLU A 51 -2.20 -2.40 11.71
N ALA A 52 -2.03 -1.52 12.69
CA ALA A 52 -3.10 -0.64 13.15
C ALA A 52 -3.62 0.25 12.00
N LEU A 53 -2.71 0.83 11.22
CA LEU A 53 -3.09 1.65 10.07
C LEU A 53 -3.78 0.81 9.01
N ALA A 54 -3.23 -0.37 8.68
CA ALA A 54 -3.76 -1.23 7.63
C ALA A 54 -5.16 -1.73 7.95
N ARG A 55 -5.44 -2.07 9.21
CA ARG A 55 -6.77 -2.51 9.62
C ARG A 55 -7.79 -1.39 9.54
N ARG A 56 -7.44 -0.19 9.97
CA ARG A 56 -8.32 0.98 9.83
C ARG A 56 -8.59 1.29 8.36
N SER A 57 -7.54 1.25 7.53
CA SER A 57 -7.67 1.52 6.10
C SER A 57 -8.57 0.50 5.41
N ALA A 58 -8.42 -0.79 5.75
CA ALA A 58 -9.24 -1.84 5.14
C ALA A 58 -10.73 -1.65 5.42
N GLU A 59 -11.09 -1.10 6.59
CA GLU A 59 -12.47 -0.84 6.97
C GLU A 59 -13.10 0.35 6.23
N MET A 60 -12.27 1.23 5.64
CA MET A 60 -12.74 2.42 4.95
C MET A 60 -13.28 2.12 3.55
N PHE A 61 -12.96 0.97 3.00
CA PHE A 61 -13.29 0.64 1.61
C PHE A 61 -14.23 -0.57 1.53
N ALA A 62 -15.26 -0.46 0.69
CA ALA A 62 -16.08 -1.60 0.30
C ALA A 62 -15.28 -2.51 -0.64
N SER A 63 -14.52 -1.91 -1.56
CA SER A 63 -13.61 -2.61 -2.45
C SER A 63 -12.42 -1.72 -2.75
N ARG A 64 -11.28 -2.33 -3.07
CA ARG A 64 -10.09 -1.59 -3.49
C ARG A 64 -9.20 -2.47 -4.34
N GLU A 65 -8.54 -1.85 -5.30
CA GLU A 65 -7.62 -2.54 -6.19
C GLU A 65 -6.44 -1.65 -6.54
N GLN A 66 -5.24 -2.15 -6.31
CA GLN A 66 -4.01 -1.65 -6.90
C GLN A 66 -3.75 -2.47 -8.15
N LYS A 67 -3.65 -1.82 -9.30
CA LYS A 67 -3.29 -2.47 -10.55
C LYS A 67 -1.89 -2.01 -10.93
N VAL A 68 -0.97 -2.95 -11.03
CA VAL A 68 0.42 -2.65 -11.41
C VAL A 68 0.48 -2.44 -12.92
N LEU A 69 0.91 -1.25 -13.33
CA LEU A 69 1.04 -0.88 -14.74
C LEU A 69 2.44 -1.15 -15.27
N SER A 70 3.45 -0.90 -14.46
CA SER A 70 4.85 -1.14 -14.81
C SER A 70 5.67 -1.36 -13.55
N VAL A 71 6.79 -2.07 -13.71
CA VAL A 71 7.71 -2.35 -12.61
C VAL A 71 9.13 -2.12 -13.10
N THR A 72 9.91 -1.40 -12.30
CA THR A 72 11.35 -1.23 -12.50
C THR A 72 12.05 -1.68 -11.24
N GLU A 73 13.07 -2.53 -11.38
CA GLU A 73 13.79 -3.09 -10.24
C GLU A 73 15.29 -2.82 -10.38
N GLY A 74 15.91 -2.48 -9.27
CA GLY A 74 17.37 -2.31 -9.20
C GLY A 74 17.81 -1.92 -7.80
N GLN A 75 19.01 -2.35 -7.41
CA GLN A 75 19.67 -1.95 -6.15
C GLN A 75 18.80 -2.19 -4.90
N GLY A 76 18.13 -3.33 -4.84
CA GLY A 76 17.29 -3.67 -3.69
C GLY A 76 15.99 -2.90 -3.63
N ARG A 77 15.60 -2.24 -4.69
CA ARG A 77 14.35 -1.46 -4.79
C ARG A 77 13.49 -1.92 -5.94
N ILE A 78 12.18 -1.79 -5.75
CA ILE A 78 11.20 -1.91 -6.82
C ILE A 78 10.42 -0.61 -6.87
N VAL A 79 10.25 -0.08 -8.08
CA VAL A 79 9.37 1.06 -8.34
C VAL A 79 8.23 0.56 -9.22
N ALA A 80 7.01 0.72 -8.75
CA ALA A 80 5.83 0.26 -9.44
C ALA A 80 4.88 1.41 -9.71
N GLU A 81 4.48 1.58 -10.98
CA GLU A 81 3.38 2.47 -11.33
C GLU A 81 2.07 1.77 -11.01
N ILE A 82 1.17 2.48 -10.34
CA ILE A 82 -0.08 1.91 -9.84
C ILE A 82 -1.26 2.71 -10.38
N ASP A 83 -2.26 1.98 -10.88
CA ASP A 83 -3.58 2.52 -11.13
C ASP A 83 -4.48 2.04 -10.00
N TYR A 84 -4.98 2.98 -9.19
CA TYR A 84 -5.73 2.68 -7.97
C TYR A 84 -7.19 2.98 -8.15
N HIS A 85 -8.03 2.01 -7.83
CA HIS A 85 -9.48 2.16 -7.86
C HIS A 85 -10.06 1.60 -6.57
N ALA A 86 -10.92 2.37 -5.93
CA ALA A 86 -11.57 1.95 -4.69
C ALA A 86 -12.97 2.52 -4.60
N VAL A 87 -13.80 1.85 -3.81
CA VAL A 87 -15.14 2.32 -3.45
C VAL A 87 -15.19 2.48 -1.95
N LEU A 88 -15.58 3.65 -1.47
CA LEU A 88 -15.66 3.95 -0.05
C LEU A 88 -16.82 3.24 0.61
N GLN A 89 -16.59 2.74 1.83
CA GLN A 89 -17.63 2.15 2.68
C GLN A 89 -18.11 3.14 3.74
N VAL A 90 -17.32 4.18 4.00
CA VAL A 90 -17.62 5.19 5.01
C VAL A 90 -17.48 6.58 4.39
N ASP A 91 -18.04 7.59 5.05
CA ASP A 91 -17.86 8.97 4.66
C ASP A 91 -16.47 9.44 5.13
N LEU A 92 -15.62 9.92 4.22
CA LEU A 92 -14.32 10.50 4.56
C LEU A 92 -14.40 12.01 4.73
N SER A 93 -15.30 12.66 3.99
CA SER A 93 -15.52 14.10 4.01
C SER A 93 -16.91 14.39 3.45
N PRO A 94 -17.40 15.63 3.54
CA PRO A 94 -18.69 16.00 2.92
C PRO A 94 -18.75 15.70 1.42
N ASP A 95 -17.59 15.74 0.73
CA ASP A 95 -17.50 15.50 -0.71
C ASP A 95 -17.16 14.04 -1.06
N LEU A 96 -16.70 13.24 -0.09
CA LEU A 96 -16.29 11.87 -0.28
C LEU A 96 -17.07 10.96 0.65
N LYS A 97 -18.29 10.62 0.24
CA LYS A 97 -19.21 9.80 1.04
C LYS A 97 -19.12 8.33 0.68
N ALA A 98 -19.68 7.50 1.56
CA ALA A 98 -19.82 6.08 1.31
C ALA A 98 -20.45 5.85 -0.06
N GLY A 99 -19.90 4.89 -0.83
CA GLY A 99 -20.31 4.60 -2.19
C GLY A 99 -19.58 5.40 -3.25
N SER A 100 -18.80 6.42 -2.88
CA SER A 100 -17.99 7.19 -3.83
C SER A 100 -16.84 6.35 -4.36
N GLU A 101 -16.51 6.56 -5.64
CA GLU A 101 -15.35 5.93 -6.27
C GLU A 101 -14.14 6.84 -6.15
N LEU A 102 -12.98 6.22 -5.83
CA LEU A 102 -11.68 6.87 -5.89
C LEU A 102 -10.90 6.27 -7.04
N LYS A 103 -10.34 7.13 -7.88
CA LYS A 103 -9.46 6.73 -8.98
C LYS A 103 -8.20 7.59 -8.90
N LEU A 104 -7.07 6.95 -8.62
CA LEU A 104 -5.80 7.64 -8.43
C LEU A 104 -4.71 6.96 -9.25
N ARG A 105 -3.74 7.75 -9.68
CA ARG A 105 -2.50 7.24 -10.24
C ARG A 105 -1.40 7.53 -9.26
N GLY A 106 -0.56 6.54 -9.00
CA GLY A 106 0.52 6.71 -8.05
C GLY A 106 1.71 5.84 -8.37
N VAL A 107 2.73 5.99 -7.54
CA VAL A 107 3.98 5.23 -7.63
C VAL A 107 4.30 4.71 -6.25
N SER A 108 4.59 3.41 -6.16
CA SER A 108 5.11 2.81 -4.94
C SER A 108 6.61 2.60 -5.09
N VAL A 109 7.39 3.09 -4.14
CA VAL A 109 8.83 2.83 -4.04
C VAL A 109 9.05 1.88 -2.87
N ILE A 110 9.60 0.71 -3.16
CA ILE A 110 9.69 -0.38 -2.21
C ILE A 110 11.16 -0.78 -2.04
N GLU A 111 11.65 -0.74 -0.80
CA GLU A 111 12.98 -1.24 -0.46
C GLU A 111 12.84 -2.61 0.16
N ILE A 112 13.65 -3.56 -0.31
CA ILE A 112 13.60 -4.96 0.10
C ILE A 112 14.96 -5.38 0.64
N SER A 113 14.95 -6.07 1.77
CA SER A 113 16.14 -6.65 2.37
C SER A 113 15.78 -7.97 3.03
N GLY A 114 16.61 -9.01 2.79
CA GLY A 114 16.35 -10.33 3.38
C GLY A 114 15.03 -10.95 3.00
N GLY A 115 14.52 -10.66 1.79
CA GLY A 115 13.25 -11.20 1.32
C GLY A 115 12.03 -10.55 1.95
N LYS A 116 12.19 -9.39 2.60
CA LYS A 116 11.09 -8.66 3.26
C LYS A 116 11.11 -7.20 2.83
N ILE A 117 9.93 -6.59 2.80
CA ILE A 117 9.81 -5.16 2.58
C ILE A 117 10.24 -4.44 3.85
N VAL A 118 11.26 -3.59 3.74
CA VAL A 118 11.75 -2.78 4.87
C VAL A 118 11.30 -1.34 4.78
N ARG A 119 10.92 -0.87 3.60
CA ARG A 119 10.36 0.45 3.39
C ARG A 119 9.40 0.43 2.21
N LEU A 120 8.25 1.05 2.40
CA LEU A 120 7.25 1.24 1.35
C LEU A 120 6.82 2.71 1.39
N SER A 121 7.03 3.41 0.28
CA SER A 121 6.58 4.80 0.13
C SER A 121 5.61 4.87 -1.05
N ASP A 122 4.39 5.28 -0.77
CA ASP A 122 3.34 5.45 -1.78
C ASP A 122 3.19 6.93 -2.10
N TYR A 123 3.38 7.28 -3.36
CA TYR A 123 3.28 8.64 -3.87
C TYR A 123 2.04 8.79 -4.75
N SER A 124 1.30 9.85 -4.52
CA SER A 124 0.14 10.16 -5.35
C SER A 124 -0.13 11.67 -5.46
#